data_f319330be765f3c3bc8f570de1dbdbcd
#
_entry.id   f319330be765f3c3bc8f570de1dbdbcd
#
_cell.length_a   1.000
_cell.length_b   1.000
_cell.length_c   1.000
_cell.angle_alpha   90.00
_cell.angle_beta   90.00
_cell.angle_gamma   90.00
#
_symmetry.space_group_name_H-M   'P 1'
#
loop_
_entity.id
_entity.type
_entity.pdbx_description
1 polymer ?
#
loop_
_entity_poly.entity_id
_entity_poly.type
_entity_poly.pdbx_seq_one_letter_code
_entity_poly.pdbx_strand_id
1 'polypeptide(L)'
;TLDRSSAASDVYKRQVVDDARMGVTEVVRGADLLSSTARQLYLYRLLGLQPPRFAHCPLLLAADGRRLSKRDGDQSLENLRAKYTAPEIIGKLAYAYGLQPEPAPRTPESLVPDFAWAKVPKQDICLPEGLF
;
A
#
# COMPACT_ATOMS: atom_id res chain seq x y z
N THR A 1 -5.85 -19.27 21.73
CA THR A 1 -5.03 -18.05 21.47
C THR A 1 -3.72 -18.36 20.72
N LEU A 2 -3.28 -19.61 20.68
CA LEU A 2 -2.04 -20.07 20.00
C LEU A 2 -2.21 -20.24 18.49
N ASP A 3 -3.41 -20.48 18.01
CA ASP A 3 -3.70 -20.82 16.61
C ASP A 3 -3.55 -19.63 15.64
N ARG A 4 -3.83 -18.41 16.09
CA ARG A 4 -3.68 -17.20 15.27
C ARG A 4 -2.24 -16.78 15.04
N SER A 5 -1.33 -17.10 15.97
CA SER A 5 0.08 -16.74 15.85
C SER A 5 0.84 -17.72 14.94
N SER A 6 0.44 -18.99 14.87
CA SER A 6 1.03 -19.97 13.95
C SER A 6 0.66 -19.67 12.49
N ALA A 7 -0.62 -19.38 12.20
CA ALA A 7 -1.07 -19.04 10.87
C ALA A 7 -0.38 -17.77 10.31
N ALA A 8 -0.24 -16.72 11.13
CA ALA A 8 0.50 -15.52 10.73
C ALA A 8 1.98 -15.81 10.47
N SER A 9 2.61 -16.63 11.32
CA SER A 9 4.00 -17.06 11.13
C SER A 9 4.20 -17.85 9.84
N ASP A 10 3.25 -18.72 9.49
CA ASP A 10 3.32 -19.53 8.27
C ASP A 10 3.10 -18.68 7.00
N VAL A 11 2.25 -17.65 7.05
CA VAL A 11 2.12 -16.69 5.96
C VAL A 11 3.45 -15.96 5.70
N TYR A 12 4.12 -15.46 6.75
CA TYR A 12 5.39 -14.75 6.57
C TYR A 12 6.50 -15.66 6.05
N LYS A 13 6.60 -16.91 6.51
CA LYS A 13 7.57 -17.89 6.01
C LYS A 13 7.35 -18.15 4.52
N ARG A 14 6.10 -18.37 4.12
CA ARG A 14 5.75 -18.61 2.71
C ARG A 14 6.10 -17.41 1.83
N GLN A 15 5.73 -16.20 2.23
CA GLN A 15 6.08 -14.99 1.48
C GLN A 15 7.60 -14.86 1.27
N VAL A 16 8.41 -15.05 2.31
CA VAL A 16 9.87 -14.96 2.20
C VAL A 16 10.44 -15.97 1.21
N VAL A 17 9.98 -17.22 1.28
CA VAL A 17 10.46 -18.28 0.39
C VAL A 17 10.00 -18.06 -1.04
N ASP A 18 8.74 -17.69 -1.23
CA ASP A 18 8.15 -17.48 -2.55
C ASP A 18 8.78 -16.27 -3.24
N ASP A 19 8.92 -15.15 -2.55
CA ASP A 19 9.56 -13.93 -3.07
C ASP A 19 11.03 -14.21 -3.48
N ALA A 20 11.77 -14.93 -2.65
CA ALA A 20 13.16 -15.30 -2.96
C ALA A 20 13.23 -16.21 -4.19
N ARG A 21 12.35 -17.22 -4.29
CA ARG A 21 12.32 -18.15 -5.44
C ARG A 21 11.90 -17.46 -6.74
N MET A 22 11.00 -16.47 -6.65
CA MET A 22 10.55 -15.68 -7.78
C MET A 22 11.55 -14.59 -8.18
N GLY A 23 12.62 -14.38 -7.42
CA GLY A 23 13.61 -13.34 -7.68
C GLY A 23 13.05 -11.92 -7.47
N VAL A 24 12.14 -11.75 -6.51
CA VAL A 24 11.59 -10.44 -6.17
C VAL A 24 12.68 -9.55 -5.59
N THR A 25 12.92 -8.40 -6.20
CA THR A 25 13.97 -7.46 -5.80
C THR A 25 13.43 -6.24 -5.04
N GLU A 26 12.14 -5.92 -5.21
CA GLU A 26 11.49 -4.79 -4.58
C GLU A 26 10.08 -5.17 -4.14
N VAL A 27 9.71 -4.76 -2.92
CA VAL A 27 8.37 -4.93 -2.34
C VAL A 27 7.83 -3.58 -1.94
N VAL A 28 6.74 -3.17 -2.57
CA VAL A 28 5.98 -1.95 -2.22
C VAL A 28 4.65 -2.37 -1.62
N ARG A 29 4.36 -1.91 -0.40
CA ARG A 29 3.16 -2.32 0.33
C ARG A 29 2.71 -1.28 1.37
N GLY A 30 1.58 -1.50 2.03
CA GLY A 30 1.06 -0.60 3.07
C GLY A 30 1.94 -0.56 4.33
N ALA A 31 1.97 0.58 4.99
CA ALA A 31 2.73 0.82 6.22
C ALA A 31 2.25 -0.03 7.41
N ASP A 32 1.04 -0.58 7.36
CA ASP A 32 0.54 -1.54 8.35
C ASP A 32 1.35 -2.83 8.43
N LEU A 33 2.11 -3.15 7.37
CA LEU A 33 3.03 -4.29 7.33
C LEU A 33 4.47 -3.94 7.71
N LEU A 34 4.76 -2.70 8.12
CA LEU A 34 6.11 -2.29 8.49
C LEU A 34 6.69 -3.12 9.64
N SER A 35 5.89 -3.41 10.66
CA SER A 35 6.32 -4.27 11.79
C SER A 35 6.63 -5.71 11.36
N SER A 36 6.05 -6.19 10.26
CA SER A 36 6.30 -7.52 9.71
C SER A 36 7.62 -7.59 8.95
N THR A 37 8.11 -6.46 8.43
CA THR A 37 9.34 -6.40 7.65
C THR A 37 10.56 -6.86 8.45
N ALA A 38 10.67 -6.45 9.71
CA ALA A 38 11.77 -6.87 10.57
C ALA A 38 11.82 -8.40 10.75
N ARG A 39 10.65 -9.04 10.90
CA ARG A 39 10.52 -10.50 11.01
C ARG A 39 10.88 -11.20 9.70
N GLN A 40 10.46 -10.65 8.57
CA GLN A 40 10.77 -11.18 7.26
C GLN A 40 12.26 -11.05 6.95
N LEU A 41 12.89 -9.91 7.22
CA LEU A 41 14.34 -9.71 7.07
C LEU A 41 15.13 -10.71 7.94
N TYR A 42 14.66 -10.97 9.16
CA TYR A 42 15.27 -12.00 10.02
C TYR A 42 15.15 -13.40 9.41
N LEU A 43 14.00 -13.75 8.82
CA LEU A 43 13.81 -15.02 8.11
C LEU A 43 14.71 -15.13 6.87
N TYR A 44 14.81 -14.06 6.05
CA TYR A 44 15.76 -14.02 4.93
C TYR A 44 17.17 -14.36 5.39
N ARG A 45 17.63 -13.74 6.48
CA ARG A 45 18.94 -13.98 7.06
C ARG A 45 19.10 -15.42 7.55
N LEU A 46 18.13 -15.97 8.27
CA LEU A 46 18.17 -17.35 8.78
C LEU A 46 18.22 -18.39 7.66
N LEU A 47 17.54 -18.12 6.55
CA LEU A 47 17.48 -19.03 5.40
C LEU A 47 18.64 -18.81 4.40
N GLY A 48 19.54 -17.85 4.66
CA GLY A 48 20.62 -17.51 3.74
C GLY A 48 20.14 -16.93 2.40
N LEU A 49 18.94 -16.34 2.37
CA LEU A 49 18.33 -15.76 1.18
C LEU A 49 18.61 -14.25 1.09
N GLN A 50 18.69 -13.72 -0.13
CA GLN A 50 18.83 -12.28 -0.35
C GLN A 50 17.49 -11.57 -0.16
N PRO A 51 17.37 -10.57 0.74
CA PRO A 51 16.15 -9.85 0.93
C PRO A 51 15.92 -8.84 -0.20
N PRO A 52 14.65 -8.57 -0.59
CA PRO A 52 14.29 -7.48 -1.45
C PRO A 52 14.46 -6.13 -0.73
N ARG A 53 14.42 -5.04 -1.47
CA ARG A 53 14.21 -3.70 -0.92
C ARG A 53 12.74 -3.52 -0.57
N PHE A 54 12.46 -2.95 0.60
CA PHE A 54 11.09 -2.70 1.05
C PHE A 54 10.77 -1.21 1.02
N ALA A 55 9.62 -0.86 0.46
CA ALA A 55 9.02 0.46 0.56
C ALA A 55 7.62 0.34 1.17
N HIS A 56 7.29 1.23 2.09
CA HIS A 56 5.99 1.24 2.77
C HIS A 56 5.27 2.54 2.48
N CYS A 57 4.11 2.43 1.84
CA CYS A 57 3.24 3.55 1.56
C CYS A 57 2.31 3.82 2.75
N PRO A 58 2.01 5.07 3.08
CA PRO A 58 1.03 5.41 4.10
C PRO A 58 -0.34 4.83 3.73
N LEU A 59 -1.14 4.51 4.74
CA LEU A 59 -2.52 4.09 4.54
C LEU A 59 -3.40 5.28 4.19
N LEU A 60 -4.42 5.04 3.40
CA LEU A 60 -5.54 5.95 3.26
C LEU A 60 -6.58 5.63 4.33
N LEU A 61 -6.96 6.63 5.09
CA LEU A 61 -7.96 6.56 6.14
C LEU A 61 -9.22 7.32 5.68
N ALA A 62 -10.35 7.00 6.26
CA ALA A 62 -11.55 7.81 6.11
C ALA A 62 -11.33 9.23 6.69
N ALA A 63 -12.18 10.18 6.35
CA ALA A 63 -12.07 11.57 6.82
C ALA A 63 -12.04 11.69 8.37
N ASP A 64 -12.68 10.75 9.06
CA ASP A 64 -12.69 10.65 10.53
C ASP A 64 -11.48 9.91 11.12
N GLY A 65 -10.48 9.54 10.31
CA GLY A 65 -9.27 8.85 10.72
C GLY A 65 -9.40 7.33 10.90
N ARG A 66 -10.57 6.75 10.65
CA ARG A 66 -10.75 5.28 10.69
C ARG A 66 -10.13 4.63 9.46
N ARG A 67 -9.69 3.37 9.60
CA ARG A 67 -9.30 2.56 8.45
C ARG A 67 -10.49 2.39 7.51
N LEU A 68 -10.24 2.57 6.22
CA LEU A 68 -11.21 2.21 5.19
C LEU A 68 -11.48 0.71 5.28
N SER A 69 -12.73 0.33 5.48
CA SER A 69 -13.13 -1.06 5.60
C SER A 69 -14.12 -1.44 4.50
N LYS A 70 -14.19 -2.75 4.18
CA LYS A 70 -15.20 -3.27 3.25
C LYS A 70 -16.65 -3.03 3.73
N ARG A 71 -16.84 -2.70 5.02
CA ARG A 71 -18.16 -2.39 5.60
C ARG A 71 -18.62 -0.96 5.30
N ASP A 72 -17.68 -0.06 5.04
CA ASP A 72 -17.96 1.34 4.68
C ASP A 72 -18.24 1.46 3.16
N GLY A 73 -18.86 0.46 2.59
CA GLY A 73 -19.37 0.19 1.23
C GLY A 73 -19.12 1.18 0.09
N ASP A 74 -18.94 2.46 0.39
CA ASP A 74 -18.90 3.55 -0.60
C ASP A 74 -17.53 3.74 -1.26
N GLN A 75 -16.45 3.16 -0.74
CA GLN A 75 -15.09 3.38 -1.22
C GLN A 75 -14.39 2.11 -1.74
N SER A 76 -15.14 1.05 -2.03
CA SER A 76 -14.58 -0.07 -2.75
C SER A 76 -14.24 0.34 -4.19
N LEU A 77 -13.19 -0.25 -4.77
CA LEU A 77 -12.85 0.01 -6.17
C LEU A 77 -14.02 -0.29 -7.11
N GLU A 78 -14.85 -1.27 -6.79
CA GLU A 78 -16.06 -1.61 -7.54
C GLU A 78 -17.06 -0.46 -7.56
N ASN A 79 -17.34 0.15 -6.39
CA ASN A 79 -18.23 1.29 -6.28
C ASN A 79 -17.64 2.56 -6.92
N LEU A 80 -16.32 2.77 -6.78
CA LEU A 80 -15.64 3.89 -7.41
C LEU A 80 -15.69 3.80 -8.94
N ARG A 81 -15.51 2.60 -9.51
CA ARG A 81 -15.62 2.38 -10.97
C ARG A 81 -17.01 2.61 -11.54
N ALA A 82 -18.04 2.54 -10.73
CA ALA A 82 -19.40 2.90 -11.14
C ALA A 82 -19.62 4.43 -11.27
N LYS A 83 -18.79 5.22 -10.54
CA LYS A 83 -18.92 6.69 -10.47
C LYS A 83 -17.82 7.42 -11.26
N TYR A 84 -16.63 6.83 -11.37
CA TYR A 84 -15.43 7.48 -11.91
C TYR A 84 -14.70 6.60 -12.90
N THR A 85 -14.05 7.21 -13.86
CA THR A 85 -13.09 6.56 -14.75
C THR A 85 -11.78 6.25 -14.03
N ALA A 86 -10.98 5.33 -14.57
CA ALA A 86 -9.68 5.00 -13.97
C ALA A 86 -8.74 6.22 -13.85
N PRO A 87 -8.60 7.11 -14.86
CA PRO A 87 -7.80 8.33 -14.71
C PRO A 87 -8.29 9.28 -13.61
N GLU A 88 -9.60 9.40 -13.41
CA GLU A 88 -10.16 10.22 -12.33
C GLU A 88 -9.82 9.64 -10.96
N ILE A 89 -9.95 8.32 -10.78
CA ILE A 89 -9.58 7.65 -9.54
C ILE A 89 -8.09 7.85 -9.25
N ILE A 90 -7.20 7.62 -10.23
CA ILE A 90 -5.76 7.81 -10.08
C ILE A 90 -5.43 9.27 -9.76
N GLY A 91 -6.05 10.23 -10.44
CA GLY A 91 -5.84 11.65 -10.18
C GLY A 91 -6.24 12.05 -8.75
N LYS A 92 -7.39 11.57 -8.26
CA LYS A 92 -7.84 11.80 -6.89
C LYS A 92 -6.89 11.19 -5.85
N LEU A 93 -6.40 9.98 -6.10
CA LEU A 93 -5.40 9.34 -5.24
C LEU A 93 -4.08 10.11 -5.26
N ALA A 94 -3.58 10.52 -6.44
CA ALA A 94 -2.37 11.31 -6.55
C ALA A 94 -2.48 12.65 -5.80
N TYR A 95 -3.63 13.29 -5.85
CA TYR A 95 -3.91 14.48 -5.06
C TYR A 95 -3.88 14.19 -3.55
N ALA A 96 -4.55 13.13 -3.09
CA ALA A 96 -4.56 12.76 -1.68
C ALA A 96 -3.14 12.46 -1.15
N TYR A 97 -2.27 11.88 -1.99
CA TYR A 97 -0.86 11.64 -1.66
C TYR A 97 0.05 12.87 -1.83
N GLY A 98 -0.49 14.02 -2.24
CA GLY A 98 0.30 15.24 -2.46
C GLY A 98 1.25 15.16 -3.67
N LEU A 99 1.01 14.25 -4.60
CA LEU A 99 1.79 14.09 -5.82
C LEU A 99 1.37 15.08 -6.91
N GLN A 100 0.21 15.68 -6.78
CA GLN A 100 -0.28 16.76 -7.64
C GLN A 100 -1.14 17.75 -6.84
N PRO A 101 -1.27 19.02 -7.27
CA PRO A 101 -1.96 20.07 -6.52
C PRO A 101 -3.49 20.00 -6.58
N GLU A 102 -4.06 19.27 -7.57
CA GLU A 102 -5.49 19.21 -7.83
C GLU A 102 -5.93 17.78 -8.15
N PRO A 103 -7.20 17.39 -7.88
CA PRO A 103 -7.69 16.03 -8.16
C PRO A 103 -8.03 15.85 -9.66
N ALA A 104 -7.20 16.38 -10.56
CA ALA A 104 -7.36 16.25 -12.00
C ALA A 104 -7.07 14.83 -12.49
N PRO A 105 -7.77 14.33 -13.51
CA PRO A 105 -7.54 12.99 -14.06
C PRO A 105 -6.09 12.80 -14.52
N ARG A 106 -5.47 11.67 -14.14
CA ARG A 106 -4.10 11.30 -14.52
C ARG A 106 -4.00 9.80 -14.76
N THR A 107 -3.04 9.40 -15.58
CA THR A 107 -2.68 8.00 -15.70
C THR A 107 -1.43 7.71 -14.85
N PRO A 108 -1.20 6.45 -14.40
CA PRO A 108 0.01 6.08 -13.67
C PRO A 108 1.28 6.48 -14.44
N GLU A 109 1.32 6.25 -15.74
CA GLU A 109 2.46 6.56 -16.61
C GLU A 109 2.78 8.05 -16.60
N SER A 110 1.76 8.92 -16.56
CA SER A 110 1.92 10.37 -16.53
C SER A 110 2.47 10.88 -15.19
N LEU A 111 2.38 10.10 -14.12
CA LEU A 111 2.90 10.44 -12.80
C LEU A 111 4.36 10.01 -12.60
N VAL A 112 4.83 9.01 -13.36
CA VAL A 112 6.18 8.44 -13.18
C VAL A 112 7.31 9.49 -13.32
N PRO A 113 7.31 10.41 -14.31
CA PRO A 113 8.41 11.37 -14.46
C PRO A 113 8.60 12.31 -13.25
N ASP A 114 7.49 12.64 -12.57
CA ASP A 114 7.47 13.57 -11.43
C ASP A 114 7.51 12.85 -10.08
N PHE A 115 7.51 11.52 -10.08
CA PHE A 115 7.48 10.73 -8.85
C PHE A 115 8.83 10.75 -8.14
N ALA A 116 8.79 10.97 -6.84
CA ALA A 116 9.93 10.75 -5.96
C ALA A 116 9.45 10.26 -4.60
N TRP A 117 10.13 9.27 -4.02
CA TRP A 117 9.83 8.77 -2.68
C TRP A 117 9.83 9.87 -1.61
N ALA A 118 10.64 10.92 -1.80
CA ALA A 118 10.68 12.06 -0.89
C ALA A 118 9.36 12.87 -0.85
N LYS A 119 8.55 12.77 -1.89
CA LYS A 119 7.23 13.42 -1.98
C LYS A 119 6.12 12.59 -1.31
N VAL A 120 6.33 11.30 -1.09
CA VAL A 120 5.34 10.43 -0.47
C VAL A 120 5.29 10.73 1.03
N PRO A 121 4.11 11.05 1.59
CA PRO A 121 3.96 11.29 3.02
C PRO A 121 4.43 10.10 3.87
N LYS A 122 4.98 10.38 5.04
CA LYS A 122 5.43 9.33 5.97
C LYS A 122 4.35 8.90 6.96
N GLN A 123 3.27 9.67 7.06
CA GLN A 123 2.15 9.42 7.96
C GLN A 123 0.93 9.01 7.15
N ASP A 124 0.04 8.25 7.77
CA ASP A 124 -1.25 7.88 7.17
C ASP A 124 -2.04 9.13 6.79
N ILE A 125 -2.81 9.03 5.71
CA ILE A 125 -3.48 10.15 5.06
C ILE A 125 -4.99 10.01 5.26
N CYS A 126 -5.61 10.98 5.92
CA CYS A 126 -7.07 11.08 5.92
C CYS A 126 -7.53 11.61 4.57
N LEU A 127 -8.45 10.90 3.93
CA LEU A 127 -9.05 11.35 2.68
C LEU A 127 -9.84 12.63 2.92
N PRO A 128 -9.69 13.66 2.07
CA PRO A 128 -10.55 14.85 2.13
C PRO A 128 -12.02 14.46 1.99
N GLU A 129 -12.89 15.13 2.75
CA GLU A 129 -14.34 14.95 2.58
C GLU A 129 -14.76 15.27 1.14
N GLY A 130 -15.61 14.40 0.58
CA GLY A 130 -16.12 14.57 -0.78
C GLY A 130 -15.10 14.35 -1.89
N LEU A 131 -13.94 13.76 -1.61
CA LEU A 131 -12.97 13.43 -2.65
C LEU A 131 -13.51 12.33 -3.58
N PHE A 132 -14.28 11.36 -3.01
CA PHE A 132 -14.92 10.26 -3.75
C PHE A 132 -16.42 10.21 -3.51
#